data_37d26a92d04048e99c653f9833b58f2a
#
_entry.id   37d26a92d04048e99c653f9833b58f2a
#
_cell.length_a   1.000
_cell.length_b   1.000
_cell.length_c   1.000
_cell.angle_alpha   90.00
_cell.angle_beta   90.00
_cell.angle_gamma   90.00
#
_symmetry.space_group_name_H-M   'P 1'
#
loop_
_entity.id
_entity.type
_entity.pdbx_description
1 polymer ?
#
loop_
_entity_poly.entity_id
_entity_poly.type
_entity_poly.pdbx_seq_one_letter_code
_entity_poly.pdbx_strand_id
1 'polypeptide(L)'
;MKNRNMIFDFTQCYPKRKEPGLEWHDCSAIGGSRLYCSRDAEEKIKALIAPAGVSGIHFIDSGDYHYISKIMTDFIKEPFTLVLIDHHTDMQDASLGGDILSCGNWAKKVLQENPYLQKLVLIGQEKKMLDKLSLIHI
;
A
#
# COMPACT_ATOMS: atom_id res chain seq x y z
N MET A 1 -0.41 -19.03 -11.44
CA MET A 1 -1.56 -18.26 -10.92
C MET A 1 -2.10 -17.37 -12.01
N LYS A 2 -3.43 -17.23 -12.15
CA LYS A 2 -3.98 -16.21 -13.03
C LYS A 2 -3.75 -14.84 -12.38
N ASN A 3 -3.09 -13.92 -13.08
CA ASN A 3 -3.02 -12.53 -12.65
C ASN A 3 -4.45 -11.98 -12.55
N ARG A 4 -4.79 -11.39 -11.43
CA ARG A 4 -6.08 -10.71 -11.23
C ARG A 4 -5.81 -9.24 -10.99
N ASN A 5 -6.27 -8.41 -11.90
CA ASN A 5 -6.20 -6.96 -11.72
C ASN A 5 -7.35 -6.52 -10.83
N MET A 6 -7.09 -5.57 -9.92
CA MET A 6 -8.09 -5.08 -8.98
C MET A 6 -8.19 -3.55 -9.02
N ILE A 7 -9.37 -3.05 -8.73
CA ILE A 7 -9.61 -1.63 -8.40
C ILE A 7 -10.12 -1.56 -6.97
N PHE A 8 -9.52 -0.70 -6.15
CA PHE A 8 -10.00 -0.30 -4.83
C PHE A 8 -10.56 1.12 -4.93
N ASP A 9 -11.88 1.23 -4.98
CA ASP A 9 -12.58 2.50 -5.23
C ASP A 9 -13.20 3.02 -3.93
N PHE A 10 -12.51 3.94 -3.26
CA PHE A 10 -12.95 4.56 -2.01
C PHE A 10 -13.76 5.84 -2.25
N THR A 11 -13.42 6.59 -3.30
CA THR A 11 -14.02 7.92 -3.56
C THR A 11 -14.96 7.93 -4.75
N GLN A 12 -15.23 6.77 -5.34
CA GLN A 12 -16.06 6.63 -6.54
C GLN A 12 -15.48 7.36 -7.76
N CYS A 13 -14.13 7.45 -7.82
CA CYS A 13 -13.42 8.20 -8.87
C CYS A 13 -13.27 7.41 -10.18
N TYR A 14 -13.46 6.10 -10.16
CA TYR A 14 -13.32 5.28 -11.36
C TYR A 14 -14.60 5.20 -12.17
N PRO A 15 -14.52 5.26 -13.51
CA PRO A 15 -15.69 5.05 -14.35
C PRO A 15 -16.20 3.61 -14.19
N LYS A 16 -17.51 3.46 -13.92
CA LYS A 16 -18.15 2.15 -13.72
C LYS A 16 -18.22 1.36 -15.04
N ARG A 17 -17.10 0.77 -15.44
CA ARG A 17 -17.01 -0.12 -16.60
C ARG A 17 -16.71 -1.54 -16.14
N LYS A 18 -17.44 -2.51 -16.67
CA LYS A 18 -17.08 -3.93 -16.49
C LYS A 18 -16.01 -4.28 -17.54
N GLU A 19 -14.77 -4.41 -17.10
CA GLU A 19 -13.67 -4.85 -17.94
C GLU A 19 -13.36 -6.32 -17.62
N PRO A 20 -13.27 -7.20 -18.62
CA PRO A 20 -12.89 -8.58 -18.40
C PRO A 20 -11.51 -8.68 -17.72
N GLY A 21 -11.42 -9.45 -16.64
CA GLY A 21 -10.17 -9.63 -15.89
C GLY A 21 -9.83 -8.52 -14.90
N LEU A 22 -10.73 -7.55 -14.70
CA LEU A 22 -10.60 -6.49 -13.71
C LEU A 22 -11.68 -6.67 -12.63
N GLU A 23 -11.25 -6.90 -11.40
CA GLU A 23 -12.13 -7.05 -10.24
C GLU A 23 -12.29 -5.70 -9.54
N TRP A 24 -13.51 -5.24 -9.41
CA TRP A 24 -13.83 -3.96 -8.80
C TRP A 24 -14.33 -4.13 -7.38
N HIS A 25 -13.68 -3.47 -6.45
CA HIS A 25 -14.07 -3.39 -5.06
C HIS A 25 -14.57 -1.98 -4.73
N ASP A 26 -15.86 -1.85 -4.44
CA ASP A 26 -16.43 -0.63 -3.87
C ASP A 26 -16.03 -0.56 -2.39
N CYS A 27 -15.10 0.31 -2.09
CA CYS A 27 -14.55 0.52 -0.74
C CYS A 27 -15.15 1.76 -0.05
N SER A 28 -16.13 2.42 -0.65
CA SER A 28 -16.69 3.69 -0.14
C SER A 28 -17.30 3.60 1.26
N ALA A 29 -17.77 2.40 1.63
CA ALA A 29 -18.34 2.13 2.96
C ALA A 29 -17.30 1.74 4.02
N ILE A 30 -16.00 1.65 3.68
CA ILE A 30 -14.95 1.30 4.64
C ILE A 30 -14.54 2.56 5.41
N GLY A 31 -15.13 2.77 6.59
CA GLY A 31 -14.75 3.86 7.48
C GLY A 31 -13.35 3.68 8.07
N GLY A 32 -12.70 4.80 8.46
CA GLY A 32 -11.34 4.75 9.04
C GLY A 32 -10.23 4.35 8.08
N SER A 33 -10.43 4.63 6.78
CA SER A 33 -9.52 4.23 5.69
C SER A 33 -8.79 5.40 5.03
N ARG A 34 -9.20 6.66 5.25
CA ARG A 34 -8.59 7.81 4.59
C ARG A 34 -7.34 8.28 5.33
N LEU A 35 -6.22 8.44 4.64
CA LEU A 35 -4.89 8.82 5.15
C LEU A 35 -4.30 7.80 6.13
N TYR A 36 -5.08 7.37 7.10
CA TYR A 36 -4.76 6.37 8.12
C TYR A 36 -5.68 5.17 7.96
N CYS A 37 -5.13 3.99 8.22
CA CYS A 37 -5.87 2.75 8.15
C CYS A 37 -6.13 2.22 9.56
N SER A 38 -7.38 2.27 10.00
CA SER A 38 -7.77 1.62 11.25
C SER A 38 -7.65 0.09 11.11
N ARG A 39 -7.53 -0.62 12.24
CA ARG A 39 -7.46 -2.10 12.23
C ARG A 39 -8.69 -2.72 11.56
N ASP A 40 -9.88 -2.19 11.80
CA ASP A 40 -11.11 -2.65 11.18
C ASP A 40 -11.09 -2.45 9.64
N ALA A 41 -10.60 -1.28 9.17
CA ALA A 41 -10.43 -1.01 7.76
C ALA A 41 -9.39 -1.96 7.12
N GLU A 42 -8.26 -2.18 7.80
CA GLU A 42 -7.22 -3.10 7.35
C GLU A 42 -7.74 -4.53 7.17
N GLU A 43 -8.49 -5.05 8.14
CA GLU A 43 -9.10 -6.38 8.06
C GLU A 43 -10.10 -6.50 6.90
N LYS A 44 -10.93 -5.48 6.68
CA LYS A 44 -11.85 -5.45 5.54
C LYS A 44 -11.11 -5.45 4.20
N ILE A 45 -10.05 -4.65 4.08
CA ILE A 45 -9.23 -4.60 2.85
C ILE A 45 -8.51 -5.93 2.63
N LYS A 46 -7.93 -6.54 3.67
CA LYS A 46 -7.32 -7.88 3.60
C LYS A 46 -8.31 -8.93 3.10
N ALA A 47 -9.55 -8.88 3.57
CA ALA A 47 -10.61 -9.81 3.13
C ALA A 47 -10.94 -9.66 1.63
N LEU A 48 -10.80 -8.48 1.05
CA LEU A 48 -10.96 -8.26 -0.39
C LEU A 48 -9.78 -8.82 -1.19
N ILE A 49 -8.56 -8.69 -0.69
CA ILE A 49 -7.33 -9.13 -1.37
C ILE A 49 -7.16 -10.66 -1.32
N ALA A 50 -7.49 -11.28 -0.18
CA ALA A 50 -7.19 -12.69 0.09
C ALA A 50 -7.67 -13.68 -1.00
N PRO A 51 -8.87 -13.55 -1.60
CA PRO A 51 -9.32 -14.48 -2.64
C PRO A 51 -8.60 -14.32 -3.98
N ALA A 52 -8.11 -13.11 -4.28
CA ALA A 52 -7.48 -12.76 -5.55
C ALA A 52 -5.96 -12.94 -5.51
N GLY A 53 -5.36 -12.78 -4.33
CA GLY A 53 -3.92 -12.63 -4.18
C GLY A 53 -3.44 -11.27 -4.65
N VAL A 54 -2.12 -11.11 -4.83
CA VAL A 54 -1.50 -9.81 -5.12
C VAL A 54 -0.80 -9.75 -6.49
N SER A 55 -0.97 -10.77 -7.30
CA SER A 55 -0.36 -10.83 -8.63
C SER A 55 -1.23 -10.11 -9.66
N GLY A 56 -0.69 -9.09 -10.31
CA GLY A 56 -1.39 -8.32 -11.34
C GLY A 56 -1.15 -6.82 -11.22
N ILE A 57 -2.00 -6.05 -11.89
CA ILE A 57 -2.02 -4.58 -11.84
C ILE A 57 -3.20 -4.16 -10.96
N HIS A 58 -2.93 -3.34 -9.96
CA HIS A 58 -3.93 -2.89 -9.02
C HIS A 58 -4.02 -1.36 -9.03
N PHE A 59 -5.24 -0.85 -9.06
CA PHE A 59 -5.53 0.58 -9.05
C PHE A 59 -6.00 0.95 -7.65
N ILE A 60 -5.28 1.84 -7.01
CA ILE A 60 -5.54 2.29 -5.66
C ILE A 60 -5.93 3.76 -5.73
N ASP A 61 -7.20 4.05 -5.81
CA ASP A 61 -7.84 5.37 -5.78
C ASP A 61 -6.86 6.57 -5.82
N SER A 62 -6.67 7.28 -4.71
CA SER A 62 -5.71 8.38 -4.57
C SER A 62 -4.56 8.02 -3.63
N GLY A 63 -3.56 8.90 -3.53
CA GLY A 63 -2.43 8.75 -2.62
C GLY A 63 -2.82 8.62 -1.13
N ASP A 64 -4.02 9.08 -0.76
CA ASP A 64 -4.55 8.91 0.60
C ASP A 64 -4.67 7.43 1.02
N TYR A 65 -4.71 6.51 0.05
CA TYR A 65 -4.86 5.07 0.25
C TYR A 65 -3.60 4.27 -0.12
N HIS A 66 -2.46 4.95 -0.34
CA HIS A 66 -1.20 4.32 -0.77
C HIS A 66 -0.72 3.19 0.16
N TYR A 67 -1.13 3.22 1.43
CA TYR A 67 -0.85 2.18 2.41
C TYR A 67 -1.38 0.79 2.04
N ILE A 68 -2.32 0.68 1.08
CA ILE A 68 -2.78 -0.61 0.54
C ILE A 68 -1.62 -1.42 -0.02
N SER A 69 -0.59 -0.76 -0.53
CA SER A 69 0.64 -1.41 -0.98
C SER A 69 1.30 -2.23 0.15
N LYS A 70 1.31 -1.73 1.38
CA LYS A 70 1.79 -2.50 2.55
C LYS A 70 0.90 -3.72 2.81
N ILE A 71 -0.41 -3.54 2.79
CA ILE A 71 -1.36 -4.65 3.01
C ILE A 71 -1.16 -5.73 1.95
N MET A 72 -0.95 -5.35 0.68
CA MET A 72 -0.65 -6.30 -0.39
C MET A 72 0.66 -7.04 -0.16
N THR A 73 1.73 -6.35 0.24
CA THR A 73 3.03 -6.99 0.49
C THR A 73 2.97 -8.01 1.62
N ASP A 74 2.04 -7.89 2.57
CA ASP A 74 1.85 -8.89 3.64
C ASP A 74 1.40 -10.27 3.14
N PHE A 75 0.85 -10.34 1.94
CA PHE A 75 0.49 -11.60 1.28
C PHE A 75 1.65 -12.25 0.52
N ILE A 76 2.78 -11.54 0.32
CA ILE A 76 3.96 -12.09 -0.34
C ILE A 76 4.76 -12.91 0.66
N LYS A 77 4.93 -14.20 0.37
CA LYS A 77 5.60 -15.17 1.24
C LYS A 77 6.86 -15.76 0.60
N GLU A 78 7.45 -15.03 -0.34
CA GLU A 78 8.69 -15.35 -1.03
C GLU A 78 9.58 -14.09 -1.13
N PRO A 79 10.89 -14.23 -1.31
CA PRO A 79 11.79 -13.08 -1.44
C PRO A 79 11.37 -12.13 -2.57
N PHE A 80 11.27 -10.83 -2.27
CA PHE A 80 10.89 -9.81 -3.26
C PHE A 80 11.67 -8.51 -3.12
N THR A 81 11.65 -7.73 -4.19
CA THR A 81 12.13 -6.34 -4.23
C THR A 81 10.92 -5.42 -4.34
N LEU A 82 10.84 -4.43 -3.47
CA LEU A 82 9.86 -3.34 -3.56
C LEU A 82 10.48 -2.16 -4.29
N VAL A 83 9.86 -1.73 -5.37
CA VAL A 83 10.23 -0.51 -6.10
C VAL A 83 9.15 0.53 -5.90
N LEU A 84 9.48 1.61 -5.20
CA LEU A 84 8.59 2.75 -4.97
C LEU A 84 8.98 3.90 -5.89
N ILE A 85 8.09 4.24 -6.83
CA ILE A 85 8.23 5.39 -7.72
C ILE A 85 7.26 6.45 -7.24
N ASP A 86 7.76 7.39 -6.45
CA ASP A 86 6.96 8.42 -5.79
C ASP A 86 7.83 9.65 -5.52
N HIS A 87 7.19 10.79 -5.31
CA HIS A 87 7.84 12.01 -4.84
C HIS A 87 8.21 11.94 -3.34
N HIS A 88 7.45 11.17 -2.56
CA HIS A 88 7.67 10.95 -1.12
C HIS A 88 8.36 9.60 -0.86
N THR A 89 8.96 9.47 0.31
CA THR A 89 9.60 8.21 0.73
C THR A 89 8.65 7.23 1.38
N ASP A 90 7.52 7.72 1.88
CA ASP A 90 6.54 6.99 2.71
C ASP A 90 7.19 6.25 3.91
N MET A 91 8.22 6.90 4.45
CA MET A 91 9.06 6.41 5.55
C MET A 91 8.91 7.27 6.83
N GLN A 92 7.78 7.98 6.97
CA GLN A 92 7.53 8.86 8.12
C GLN A 92 7.39 8.07 9.42
N ASP A 93 7.71 8.73 10.54
CA ASP A 93 7.36 8.22 11.85
C ASP A 93 5.86 8.35 12.11
N ALA A 94 5.31 7.46 12.92
CA ALA A 94 3.90 7.53 13.30
C ALA A 94 3.63 8.82 14.09
N SER A 95 2.89 9.76 13.47
CA SER A 95 2.69 11.11 14.00
C SER A 95 1.74 11.20 15.21
N LEU A 96 1.06 10.13 15.56
CA LEU A 96 0.05 10.10 16.63
C LEU A 96 0.40 9.19 17.80
N GLY A 97 1.67 8.87 17.99
CA GLY A 97 2.12 8.07 19.15
C GLY A 97 1.63 6.62 19.15
N GLY A 98 1.08 6.14 18.04
CA GLY A 98 0.57 4.78 17.85
C GLY A 98 1.12 4.11 16.60
N ASP A 99 1.03 2.81 16.54
CA ASP A 99 1.49 1.98 15.41
C ASP A 99 0.46 1.91 14.28
N ILE A 100 -0.13 3.07 13.91
CA ILE A 100 -1.17 3.14 12.89
C ILE A 100 -0.53 3.18 11.50
N LEU A 101 -1.01 2.31 10.61
CA LEU A 101 -0.65 2.32 9.19
C LEU A 101 -1.21 3.57 8.50
N SER A 102 -0.40 4.25 7.69
CA SER A 102 -0.80 5.46 6.96
C SER A 102 -0.19 5.53 5.57
N CYS A 103 -0.72 6.44 4.74
CA CYS A 103 -0.15 6.71 3.43
C CYS A 103 1.29 7.23 3.48
N GLY A 104 1.70 7.83 4.60
CA GLY A 104 3.05 8.38 4.76
C GLY A 104 4.07 7.46 5.43
N ASN A 105 3.66 6.30 5.99
CA ASN A 105 4.58 5.41 6.72
C ASN A 105 4.60 3.96 6.21
N TRP A 106 3.82 3.64 5.21
CA TRP A 106 3.61 2.27 4.77
C TRP A 106 4.89 1.58 4.28
N ALA A 107 5.77 2.30 3.55
CA ALA A 107 7.03 1.73 3.06
C ALA A 107 7.99 1.40 4.22
N LYS A 108 8.03 2.25 5.27
CA LYS A 108 8.76 1.97 6.50
C LYS A 108 8.26 0.71 7.19
N LYS A 109 6.93 0.55 7.26
CA LYS A 109 6.34 -0.66 7.86
C LYS A 109 6.66 -1.92 7.06
N VAL A 110 6.64 -1.88 5.73
CA VAL A 110 7.09 -3.03 4.92
C VAL A 110 8.53 -3.38 5.25
N LEU A 111 9.42 -2.38 5.33
CA LEU A 111 10.83 -2.59 5.64
C LEU A 111 11.04 -3.21 7.03
N GLN A 112 10.26 -2.79 8.03
CA GLN A 112 10.40 -3.24 9.42
C GLN A 112 9.72 -4.59 9.70
N GLU A 113 8.61 -4.88 9.02
CA GLU A 113 7.72 -5.96 9.41
C GLU A 113 7.72 -7.15 8.43
N ASN A 114 8.09 -6.94 7.15
CA ASN A 114 8.02 -8.03 6.17
C ASN A 114 9.37 -8.75 6.03
N PRO A 115 9.50 -10.00 6.51
CA PRO A 115 10.76 -10.74 6.50
C PRO A 115 11.19 -11.19 5.09
N TYR A 116 10.30 -11.09 4.10
CA TYR A 116 10.58 -11.50 2.72
C TYR A 116 11.11 -10.33 1.86
N LEU A 117 11.05 -9.08 2.36
CA LEU A 117 11.61 -7.94 1.64
C LEU A 117 13.14 -8.05 1.59
N GLN A 118 13.70 -8.18 0.39
CA GLN A 118 15.15 -8.24 0.18
C GLN A 118 15.75 -6.89 -0.16
N LYS A 119 14.97 -6.04 -0.84
CA LYS A 119 15.47 -4.75 -1.30
C LYS A 119 14.32 -3.75 -1.44
N LEU A 120 14.55 -2.52 -0.97
CA LEU A 120 13.71 -1.36 -1.24
C LEU A 120 14.45 -0.42 -2.21
N VAL A 121 13.83 -0.11 -3.33
CA VAL A 121 14.34 0.84 -4.32
C VAL A 121 13.42 2.05 -4.35
N LEU A 122 13.98 3.23 -4.12
CA LEU A 122 13.26 4.51 -4.13
C LEU A 122 13.63 5.30 -5.39
N ILE A 123 12.64 5.77 -6.14
CA ILE A 123 12.81 6.51 -7.39
C ILE A 123 11.92 7.75 -7.37
N GLY A 124 12.51 8.92 -7.62
CA GLY A 124 11.78 10.18 -7.76
C GLY A 124 11.63 11.02 -6.50
N GLN A 125 12.19 10.58 -5.37
CA GLN A 125 12.12 11.30 -4.09
C GLN A 125 13.02 12.54 -4.11
N GLU A 126 12.62 13.58 -3.35
CA GLU A 126 13.46 14.75 -3.14
C GLU A 126 14.75 14.38 -2.37
N LYS A 127 15.89 14.94 -2.80
CA LYS A 127 17.20 14.69 -2.17
C LYS A 127 17.18 14.91 -0.66
N LYS A 128 16.55 15.99 -0.17
CA LYS A 128 16.47 16.29 1.27
C LYS A 128 15.73 15.20 2.08
N MET A 129 14.81 14.46 1.44
CA MET A 129 14.11 13.33 2.08
C MET A 129 15.00 12.10 2.14
N LEU A 130 15.77 11.84 1.09
CA LEU A 130 16.74 10.76 1.05
C LEU A 130 17.88 10.98 2.06
N ASP A 131 18.36 12.22 2.21
CA ASP A 131 19.38 12.57 3.19
C ASP A 131 18.92 12.29 4.64
N LYS A 132 17.64 12.44 4.94
CA LYS A 132 17.07 12.06 6.25
C LYS A 132 17.07 10.56 6.47
N LEU A 133 16.88 9.75 5.42
CA LEU A 133 16.91 8.29 5.53
C LEU A 133 18.32 7.76 5.79
N SER A 134 19.37 8.44 5.33
CA SER A 134 20.77 8.04 5.59
C SER A 134 21.14 8.08 7.08
N LEU A 135 20.36 8.76 7.90
CA LEU A 135 20.52 8.79 9.36
C LEU A 135 19.79 7.63 10.07
N ILE A 136 18.99 6.88 9.35
CA ILE A 136 18.30 5.68 9.84
C ILE A 136 19.16 4.50 9.39
N HIS A 137 19.93 3.91 10.30
CA HIS A 137 20.63 2.66 10.01
C HIS A 137 19.59 1.56 9.76
N ILE A 138 19.54 1.10 8.53
CA ILE A 138 18.72 -0.03 8.06
C ILE A 138 19.62 -1.27 8.08
#